data_45c9ed17c75ac35552ace2e4c859d13b
#
_entry.id   45c9ed17c75ac35552ace2e4c859d13b
#
_cell.length_a   1.000
_cell.length_b   1.000
_cell.length_c   1.000
_cell.angle_alpha   90.00
_cell.angle_beta   90.00
_cell.angle_gamma   90.00
#
_symmetry.space_group_name_H-M   'P 1'
#
loop_
_entity.id
_entity.type
_entity.pdbx_description
1 polymer ?
#
loop_
_entity_poly.entity_id
_entity_poly.type
_entity_poly.pdbx_seq_one_letter_code
_entity_poly.pdbx_strand_id
1 'polypeptide(L)'
;DSTSDLENDYIKAHDIEVIGLGVNFGEEKYTDRVDITNDMLYQKVNEKGMLPKTSAVPLMVLIDVFQKYIDLGYDIFYTGISVKMSSSNNNALLASKQFPEGRIIVFDSENLSTGIGLQVLKAVELRDQGKSIQEIKDALTIIRPKVRSQFMIETLDYLYKGGRCSSLSFFFGKKLGIKPIIRVKDGAMFVYKKAIGKSIKALNLLLDIFKKDLSNVDLGTVMITSTNASESEKYLYDELSKIIDPKHIMITHAGCVISSHCGPGTIGILYIL
;
A
#
# COMPACT_ATOMS: atom_id res chain seq x y z
N ASP A 1 -2.54 7.14 -5.61
CA ASP A 1 -3.27 7.61 -4.43
C ASP A 1 -2.43 7.48 -3.15
N SER A 2 -2.89 8.04 -2.03
CA SER A 2 -2.12 8.09 -0.78
C SER A 2 -1.72 6.73 -0.22
N THR A 3 -2.43 5.68 -0.61
CA THR A 3 -2.15 4.32 -0.14
C THR A 3 -0.93 3.66 -0.79
N SER A 4 -0.18 4.37 -1.64
CA SER A 4 1.11 3.89 -2.16
C SER A 4 2.19 3.80 -1.08
N ASP A 5 1.99 4.51 0.03
CA ASP A 5 2.85 4.55 1.22
C ASP A 5 4.34 4.86 0.93
N LEU A 6 4.62 5.54 -0.18
CA LEU A 6 5.96 6.06 -0.47
C LEU A 6 6.31 7.21 0.46
N GLU A 7 7.56 7.30 0.87
CA GLU A 7 8.05 8.37 1.72
C GLU A 7 8.03 9.73 0.99
N ASN A 8 7.78 10.81 1.76
CA ASN A 8 7.61 12.15 1.20
C ASN A 8 8.85 12.65 0.44
N ASP A 9 10.04 12.26 0.87
CA ASP A 9 11.27 12.67 0.20
C ASP A 9 11.38 12.06 -1.19
N TYR A 10 10.98 10.79 -1.37
CA TYR A 10 10.91 10.15 -2.67
C TYR A 10 9.86 10.82 -3.57
N ILE A 11 8.67 11.07 -3.02
CA ILE A 11 7.56 11.73 -3.74
C ILE A 11 8.00 13.09 -4.29
N LYS A 12 8.65 13.92 -3.45
CA LYS A 12 9.14 15.25 -3.84
C LYS A 12 10.27 15.16 -4.85
N ALA A 13 11.24 14.26 -4.62
CA ALA A 13 12.41 14.11 -5.49
C ALA A 13 12.03 13.68 -6.92
N HIS A 14 10.92 12.98 -7.07
CA HIS A 14 10.45 12.45 -8.38
C HIS A 14 9.19 13.14 -8.90
N ASP A 15 8.79 14.26 -8.33
CA ASP A 15 7.63 15.07 -8.77
C ASP A 15 6.36 14.21 -8.95
N ILE A 16 5.99 13.50 -7.89
CA ILE A 16 4.81 12.64 -7.86
C ILE A 16 3.65 13.38 -7.18
N GLU A 17 2.52 13.54 -7.86
CA GLU A 17 1.29 14.02 -7.22
C GLU A 17 0.63 12.90 -6.42
N VAL A 18 0.29 13.16 -5.15
CA VAL A 18 -0.38 12.21 -4.28
C VAL A 18 -1.78 12.73 -3.93
N ILE A 19 -2.80 11.92 -4.21
CA ILE A 19 -4.18 12.26 -3.92
C ILE A 19 -4.66 11.45 -2.72
N GLY A 20 -5.05 12.17 -1.63
CA GLY A 20 -5.42 11.57 -0.36
C GLY A 20 -6.79 10.91 -0.35
N LEU A 21 -6.88 9.72 0.26
CA LEU A 21 -8.14 9.11 0.63
C LEU A 21 -8.66 9.71 1.95
N GLY A 22 -9.96 9.58 2.21
CA GLY A 22 -10.55 10.06 3.46
C GLY A 22 -10.36 9.10 4.64
N VAL A 23 -10.17 9.69 5.84
CA VAL A 23 -10.13 9.00 7.14
C VAL A 23 -11.10 9.72 8.08
N ASN A 24 -12.18 9.05 8.52
CA ASN A 24 -13.29 9.70 9.19
C ASN A 24 -13.58 9.09 10.57
N PHE A 25 -13.70 9.93 11.59
CA PHE A 25 -14.12 9.60 12.95
C PHE A 25 -15.49 10.22 13.25
N GLY A 26 -16.56 9.54 12.83
CA GLY A 26 -17.91 10.12 12.89
C GLY A 26 -18.01 11.34 11.97
N GLU A 27 -18.26 12.51 12.54
CA GLU A 27 -18.36 13.77 11.79
C GLU A 27 -17.01 14.41 11.45
N GLU A 28 -15.94 14.02 12.15
CA GLU A 28 -14.59 14.52 11.87
C GLU A 28 -14.04 13.84 10.62
N LYS A 29 -13.68 14.65 9.63
CA LYS A 29 -13.18 14.21 8.33
C LYS A 29 -11.74 14.65 8.16
N TYR A 30 -10.89 13.73 7.76
CA TYR A 30 -9.47 13.95 7.49
C TYR A 30 -9.11 13.39 6.13
N THR A 31 -8.08 13.94 5.54
CA THR A 31 -7.46 13.47 4.30
C THR A 31 -6.10 12.86 4.62
N ASP A 32 -5.93 11.61 4.25
CA ASP A 32 -4.69 10.87 4.48
C ASP A 32 -3.49 11.59 3.86
N ARG A 33 -2.40 11.70 4.64
CA ARG A 33 -1.15 12.40 4.30
C ARG A 33 -1.27 13.94 4.15
N VAL A 34 -2.42 14.53 4.45
CA VAL A 34 -2.64 15.98 4.39
C VAL A 34 -2.82 16.55 5.79
N ASP A 35 -3.80 16.08 6.53
CA ASP A 35 -4.21 16.67 7.82
C ASP A 35 -4.37 15.62 8.95
N ILE A 36 -3.92 14.38 8.73
CA ILE A 36 -3.85 13.34 9.74
C ILE A 36 -2.54 12.55 9.65
N THR A 37 -1.95 12.25 10.81
CA THR A 37 -0.76 11.40 10.97
C THR A 37 -1.11 10.11 11.69
N ASN A 38 -0.24 9.09 11.64
CA ASN A 38 -0.45 7.83 12.35
C ASN A 38 -0.55 8.03 13.88
N ASP A 39 0.23 8.95 14.44
CA ASP A 39 0.15 9.26 15.87
C ASP A 39 -1.22 9.84 16.23
N MET A 40 -1.73 10.80 15.45
CA MET A 40 -3.08 11.34 15.61
C MET A 40 -4.15 10.26 15.43
N LEU A 41 -3.98 9.38 14.45
CA LEU A 41 -4.90 8.26 14.19
C LEU A 41 -5.04 7.37 15.43
N TYR A 42 -3.92 6.88 15.96
CA TYR A 42 -3.96 5.96 17.11
C TYR A 42 -4.34 6.66 18.40
N GLN A 43 -3.96 7.93 18.59
CA GLN A 43 -4.46 8.73 19.71
C GLN A 43 -5.99 8.84 19.66
N LYS A 44 -6.59 9.20 18.51
CA LYS A 44 -8.04 9.30 18.34
C LYS A 44 -8.75 7.97 18.51
N VAL A 45 -8.18 6.86 18.04
CA VAL A 45 -8.72 5.52 18.29
C VAL A 45 -8.81 5.23 19.78
N ASN A 46 -7.77 5.56 20.54
CA ASN A 46 -7.76 5.35 21.99
C ASN A 46 -8.74 6.28 22.72
N GLU A 47 -8.77 7.56 22.38
CA GLU A 47 -9.65 8.55 23.03
C GLU A 47 -11.14 8.28 22.74
N LYS A 48 -11.48 7.92 21.50
CA LYS A 48 -12.87 7.73 21.09
C LYS A 48 -13.38 6.29 21.27
N GLY A 49 -12.50 5.32 21.50
CA GLY A 49 -12.83 3.90 21.58
C GLY A 49 -13.45 3.33 20.30
N MET A 50 -13.19 3.99 19.14
CA MET A 50 -13.73 3.58 17.84
C MET A 50 -12.66 3.66 16.75
N LEU A 51 -12.75 2.74 15.78
CA LEU A 51 -11.91 2.81 14.59
C LEU A 51 -12.48 3.82 13.58
N PRO A 52 -11.63 4.51 12.80
CA PRO A 52 -12.10 5.35 11.73
C PRO A 52 -12.70 4.54 10.58
N LYS A 53 -13.51 5.20 9.77
CA LYS A 53 -13.94 4.71 8.47
C LYS A 53 -13.14 5.42 7.38
N THR A 54 -12.64 4.67 6.41
CA THR A 54 -11.96 5.26 5.25
C THR A 54 -12.94 5.46 4.10
N SER A 55 -12.69 6.45 3.28
CA SER A 55 -13.47 6.73 2.06
C SER A 55 -12.54 6.88 0.85
N ALA A 56 -13.05 6.48 -0.31
CA ALA A 56 -12.36 6.64 -1.58
C ALA A 56 -12.13 8.13 -1.89
N VAL A 57 -11.15 8.41 -2.76
CA VAL A 57 -10.95 9.77 -3.28
C VAL A 57 -12.23 10.25 -3.97
N PRO A 58 -12.76 11.42 -3.62
CA PRO A 58 -13.96 11.97 -4.26
C PRO A 58 -13.74 12.22 -5.75
N LEU A 59 -14.79 11.99 -6.57
CA LEU A 59 -14.73 12.19 -8.01
C LEU A 59 -14.28 13.62 -8.40
N MET A 60 -14.82 14.64 -7.73
CA MET A 60 -14.47 16.05 -8.04
C MET A 60 -13.00 16.35 -7.76
N VAL A 61 -12.43 15.83 -6.68
CA VAL A 61 -11.00 16.00 -6.37
C VAL A 61 -10.12 15.42 -7.49
N LEU A 62 -10.50 14.27 -8.03
CA LEU A 62 -9.78 13.66 -9.17
C LEU A 62 -9.92 14.49 -10.43
N ILE A 63 -11.11 15.01 -10.73
CA ILE A 63 -11.33 15.89 -11.87
C ILE A 63 -10.47 17.15 -11.75
N ASP A 64 -10.46 17.81 -10.61
CA ASP A 64 -9.71 19.04 -10.38
C ASP A 64 -8.19 18.80 -10.53
N VAL A 65 -7.67 17.70 -9.99
CA VAL A 65 -6.26 17.35 -10.12
C VAL A 65 -5.91 16.99 -11.57
N PHE A 66 -6.75 16.21 -12.25
CA PHE A 66 -6.52 15.85 -13.64
C PHE A 66 -6.58 17.09 -14.54
N GLN A 67 -7.55 17.97 -14.33
CA GLN A 67 -7.67 19.23 -15.10
C GLN A 67 -6.40 20.08 -14.97
N LYS A 68 -5.91 20.27 -13.72
CA LYS A 68 -4.68 21.00 -13.46
C LYS A 68 -3.50 20.52 -14.33
N TYR A 69 -3.27 19.19 -14.41
CA TYR A 69 -2.14 18.65 -15.14
C TYR A 69 -2.38 18.58 -16.66
N ILE A 70 -3.62 18.35 -17.09
CA ILE A 70 -3.97 18.41 -18.51
C ILE A 70 -3.78 19.83 -19.07
N ASP A 71 -4.18 20.87 -18.32
CA ASP A 71 -3.99 22.27 -18.68
C ASP A 71 -2.52 22.68 -18.77
N LEU A 72 -1.67 22.04 -17.96
CA LEU A 72 -0.21 22.18 -18.03
C LEU A 72 0.44 21.38 -19.17
N GLY A 73 -0.35 20.62 -19.95
CA GLY A 73 0.11 19.86 -21.10
C GLY A 73 0.60 18.46 -20.80
N TYR A 74 0.47 17.96 -19.56
CA TYR A 74 0.90 16.62 -19.19
C TYR A 74 -0.09 15.55 -19.65
N ASP A 75 0.42 14.35 -19.91
CA ASP A 75 -0.32 13.12 -19.89
C ASP A 75 -0.25 12.52 -18.47
N ILE A 76 -1.33 11.85 -18.03
CA ILE A 76 -1.45 11.39 -16.67
C ILE A 76 -1.48 9.87 -16.60
N PHE A 77 -0.57 9.29 -15.83
CA PHE A 77 -0.64 7.91 -15.39
C PHE A 77 -1.05 7.88 -13.92
N TYR A 78 -2.28 7.44 -13.64
CA TYR A 78 -2.81 7.31 -12.28
C TYR A 78 -2.83 5.86 -11.84
N THR A 79 -2.39 5.59 -10.61
CA THR A 79 -2.55 4.28 -9.96
C THR A 79 -2.86 4.43 -8.48
N GLY A 80 -3.50 3.43 -7.91
CA GLY A 80 -3.90 3.43 -6.51
C GLY A 80 -4.31 2.03 -6.03
N ILE A 81 -4.91 1.99 -4.85
CA ILE A 81 -5.36 0.76 -4.20
C ILE A 81 -6.31 -0.05 -5.09
N SER A 82 -6.18 -1.38 -5.02
CA SER A 82 -7.00 -2.33 -5.77
C SER A 82 -8.49 -2.00 -5.76
N VAL A 83 -9.14 -2.10 -6.92
CA VAL A 83 -10.60 -1.96 -7.06
C VAL A 83 -11.41 -2.92 -6.19
N LYS A 84 -10.80 -4.04 -5.75
CA LYS A 84 -11.41 -4.99 -4.81
C LYS A 84 -11.40 -4.51 -3.36
N MET A 85 -10.63 -3.44 -3.05
CA MET A 85 -10.47 -2.91 -1.69
C MET A 85 -11.03 -1.50 -1.53
N SER A 86 -11.06 -0.69 -2.60
CA SER A 86 -11.55 0.69 -2.61
C SER A 86 -12.15 1.06 -3.95
N SER A 87 -13.08 2.04 -3.95
CA SER A 87 -13.65 2.60 -5.18
C SER A 87 -12.79 3.71 -5.80
N SER A 88 -11.60 4.03 -5.25
CA SER A 88 -10.76 5.15 -5.73
C SER A 88 -10.41 5.02 -7.21
N ASN A 89 -9.97 3.85 -7.67
CA ASN A 89 -9.67 3.61 -9.08
C ASN A 89 -10.92 3.71 -9.98
N ASN A 90 -12.10 3.28 -9.50
CA ASN A 90 -13.35 3.45 -10.25
C ASN A 90 -13.72 4.94 -10.40
N ASN A 91 -13.55 5.73 -9.34
CA ASN A 91 -13.76 7.17 -9.39
C ASN A 91 -12.76 7.84 -10.35
N ALA A 92 -11.49 7.42 -10.32
CA ALA A 92 -10.46 7.92 -11.25
C ALA A 92 -10.79 7.57 -12.72
N LEU A 93 -11.31 6.37 -12.97
CA LEU A 93 -11.76 5.97 -14.31
C LEU A 93 -12.99 6.79 -14.77
N LEU A 94 -13.90 7.13 -13.86
CA LEU A 94 -15.03 8.02 -14.19
C LEU A 94 -14.54 9.44 -14.45
N ALA A 95 -13.59 9.95 -13.64
CA ALA A 95 -13.00 11.26 -13.84
C ALA A 95 -12.28 11.35 -15.21
N SER A 96 -11.50 10.33 -15.57
CA SER A 96 -10.70 10.34 -16.80
C SER A 96 -11.56 10.46 -18.08
N LYS A 97 -12.82 9.99 -18.04
CA LYS A 97 -13.74 10.08 -19.17
C LYS A 97 -14.18 11.51 -19.51
N GLN A 98 -13.89 12.49 -18.65
CA GLN A 98 -14.19 13.90 -18.92
C GLN A 98 -13.07 14.61 -19.71
N PHE A 99 -12.00 13.91 -20.01
CA PHE A 99 -10.81 14.43 -20.69
C PHE A 99 -10.62 13.76 -22.06
N PRO A 100 -9.80 14.34 -22.94
CA PRO A 100 -9.52 13.74 -24.25
C PRO A 100 -8.98 12.32 -24.11
N GLU A 101 -9.40 11.43 -24.99
CA GLU A 101 -8.96 10.04 -25.01
C GLU A 101 -7.44 9.94 -25.16
N GLY A 102 -6.84 9.01 -24.42
CA GLY A 102 -5.39 8.76 -24.44
C GLY A 102 -4.55 9.67 -23.54
N ARG A 103 -5.13 10.78 -22.99
CA ARG A 103 -4.39 11.71 -22.13
C ARG A 103 -4.26 11.22 -20.68
N ILE A 104 -5.14 10.33 -20.25
CA ILE A 104 -5.16 9.82 -18.88
C ILE A 104 -5.29 8.31 -18.90
N ILE A 105 -4.36 7.61 -18.26
CA ILE A 105 -4.44 6.17 -18.01
C ILE A 105 -4.65 5.93 -16.53
N VAL A 106 -5.71 5.22 -16.19
CA VAL A 106 -6.00 4.72 -14.83
C VAL A 106 -5.62 3.24 -14.78
N PHE A 107 -4.67 2.91 -13.93
CA PHE A 107 -4.12 1.57 -13.79
C PHE A 107 -4.49 0.99 -12.42
N ASP A 108 -5.19 -0.13 -12.38
CA ASP A 108 -5.43 -0.87 -11.15
C ASP A 108 -4.15 -1.62 -10.74
N SER A 109 -3.57 -1.23 -9.62
CA SER A 109 -2.38 -1.89 -9.09
C SER A 109 -2.61 -3.35 -8.69
N GLU A 110 -3.87 -3.74 -8.46
CA GLU A 110 -4.24 -5.01 -7.81
C GLU A 110 -3.50 -5.23 -6.48
N ASN A 111 -3.19 -4.15 -5.79
CA ASN A 111 -2.34 -4.17 -4.60
C ASN A 111 -2.80 -3.15 -3.55
N LEU A 112 -2.08 -3.08 -2.46
CA LEU A 112 -2.20 -2.11 -1.38
C LEU A 112 -0.81 -1.68 -0.91
N SER A 113 -0.75 -0.57 -0.17
CA SER A 113 0.46 -0.08 0.48
C SER A 113 1.65 -0.01 -0.48
N THR A 114 2.84 -0.27 -0.05
CA THR A 114 4.04 -0.24 -0.88
C THR A 114 4.09 -1.33 -1.96
N GLY A 115 3.12 -2.23 -2.03
CA GLY A 115 2.88 -3.01 -3.25
C GLY A 115 2.41 -2.16 -4.43
N ILE A 116 1.73 -1.03 -4.15
CA ILE A 116 1.48 0.05 -5.11
C ILE A 116 2.77 0.85 -5.28
N GLY A 117 3.44 1.19 -4.17
CA GLY A 117 4.69 1.95 -4.16
C GLY A 117 5.74 1.35 -5.12
N LEU A 118 5.99 0.04 -5.06
CA LEU A 118 6.91 -0.66 -5.97
C LEU A 118 6.54 -0.47 -7.45
N GLN A 119 5.24 -0.48 -7.77
CA GLN A 119 4.78 -0.23 -9.14
C GLN A 119 4.95 1.24 -9.52
N VAL A 120 4.76 2.18 -8.57
CA VAL A 120 5.03 3.60 -8.81
C VAL A 120 6.53 3.84 -9.05
N LEU A 121 7.43 3.19 -8.30
CA LEU A 121 8.88 3.28 -8.57
C LEU A 121 9.19 2.87 -10.02
N LYS A 122 8.62 1.75 -10.48
CA LYS A 122 8.82 1.30 -11.87
C LYS A 122 8.19 2.22 -12.90
N ALA A 123 7.04 2.84 -12.60
CA ALA A 123 6.43 3.85 -13.47
C ALA A 123 7.32 5.09 -13.58
N VAL A 124 7.89 5.56 -12.48
CA VAL A 124 8.84 6.69 -12.44
C VAL A 124 10.09 6.37 -13.25
N GLU A 125 10.69 5.19 -13.05
CA GLU A 125 11.85 4.74 -13.82
C GLU A 125 11.58 4.76 -15.34
N LEU A 126 10.43 4.26 -15.78
CA LEU A 126 10.03 4.26 -17.19
C LEU A 126 9.74 5.67 -17.70
N ARG A 127 9.07 6.51 -16.92
CA ARG A 127 8.84 7.93 -17.23
C ARG A 127 10.16 8.66 -17.46
N ASP A 128 11.12 8.48 -16.60
CA ASP A 128 12.43 9.15 -16.66
C ASP A 128 13.27 8.64 -17.86
N GLN A 129 12.95 7.46 -18.38
CA GLN A 129 13.45 6.95 -19.66
C GLN A 129 12.70 7.50 -20.89
N GLY A 130 11.71 8.38 -20.69
CA GLY A 130 10.92 8.98 -21.76
C GLY A 130 9.81 8.10 -22.34
N LYS A 131 9.38 7.06 -21.60
CA LYS A 131 8.29 6.18 -22.02
C LYS A 131 6.94 6.90 -21.92
N SER A 132 6.08 6.66 -22.90
CA SER A 132 4.69 7.11 -22.88
C SER A 132 3.87 6.42 -21.78
N ILE A 133 2.76 7.04 -21.39
CA ILE A 133 1.86 6.44 -20.39
C ILE A 133 1.31 5.07 -20.82
N GLN A 134 1.17 4.83 -22.13
CA GLN A 134 0.76 3.51 -22.65
C GLN A 134 1.88 2.47 -22.48
N GLU A 135 3.14 2.80 -22.81
CA GLU A 135 4.28 1.90 -22.58
C GLU A 135 4.47 1.58 -21.10
N ILE A 136 4.25 2.57 -20.21
CA ILE A 136 4.25 2.38 -18.75
C ILE A 136 3.17 1.38 -18.34
N LYS A 137 1.94 1.55 -18.83
CA LYS A 137 0.82 0.63 -18.55
C LYS A 137 1.16 -0.79 -18.99
N ASP A 138 1.71 -0.95 -20.20
CA ASP A 138 2.02 -2.26 -20.77
C ASP A 138 3.11 -2.96 -19.95
N ALA A 139 4.16 -2.24 -19.58
CA ALA A 139 5.23 -2.75 -18.73
C ALA A 139 4.70 -3.14 -17.32
N LEU A 140 3.90 -2.27 -16.70
CA LEU A 140 3.33 -2.56 -15.38
C LEU A 140 2.30 -3.71 -15.39
N THR A 141 1.64 -3.95 -16.52
CA THR A 141 0.76 -5.11 -16.68
C THR A 141 1.53 -6.43 -16.57
N ILE A 142 2.80 -6.45 -17.01
CA ILE A 142 3.70 -7.61 -16.90
C ILE A 142 4.30 -7.70 -15.47
N ILE A 143 4.58 -6.56 -14.84
CA ILE A 143 5.20 -6.48 -13.51
C ILE A 143 4.18 -6.79 -12.40
N ARG A 144 2.96 -6.29 -12.50
CA ARG A 144 1.91 -6.39 -11.48
C ARG A 144 1.74 -7.78 -10.87
N PRO A 145 1.64 -8.89 -11.63
CA PRO A 145 1.51 -10.23 -11.05
C PRO A 145 2.77 -10.74 -10.34
N LYS A 146 3.91 -10.06 -10.52
CA LYS A 146 5.19 -10.37 -9.89
C LYS A 146 5.37 -9.68 -8.55
N VAL A 147 4.56 -8.68 -8.22
CA VAL A 147 4.62 -7.98 -6.93
C VAL A 147 4.24 -8.94 -5.81
N ARG A 148 5.09 -9.01 -4.80
CA ARG A 148 4.89 -9.79 -3.58
C ARG A 148 4.63 -8.84 -2.41
N SER A 149 3.37 -8.67 -2.05
CA SER A 149 2.95 -7.92 -0.88
C SER A 149 2.50 -8.89 0.20
N GLN A 150 3.31 -9.02 1.23
CA GLN A 150 3.06 -9.93 2.33
C GLN A 150 3.43 -9.29 3.66
N PHE A 151 2.54 -9.39 4.63
CA PHE A 151 2.68 -8.73 5.90
C PHE A 151 2.07 -9.54 7.04
N MET A 152 2.63 -9.40 8.22
CA MET A 152 2.09 -9.88 9.49
C MET A 152 1.19 -8.80 10.09
N ILE A 153 0.06 -9.20 10.64
CA ILE A 153 -0.80 -8.35 11.44
C ILE A 153 -0.90 -8.89 12.87
N GLU A 154 -0.93 -7.97 13.85
CA GLU A 154 -1.03 -8.34 15.26
C GLU A 154 -2.43 -8.87 15.61
N THR A 155 -3.48 -8.28 15.03
CA THR A 155 -4.87 -8.65 15.26
C THR A 155 -5.69 -8.49 13.97
N LEU A 156 -6.68 -9.36 13.78
CA LEU A 156 -7.63 -9.27 12.67
C LEU A 156 -8.75 -8.25 12.92
N ASP A 157 -8.84 -7.67 14.12
CA ASP A 157 -9.94 -6.81 14.52
C ASP A 157 -10.10 -5.57 13.64
N TYR A 158 -8.97 -4.96 13.27
CA TYR A 158 -8.96 -3.78 12.38
C TYR A 158 -9.52 -4.12 10.99
N LEU A 159 -9.04 -5.21 10.38
CA LEU A 159 -9.55 -5.67 9.07
C LEU A 159 -11.03 -6.06 9.14
N TYR A 160 -11.45 -6.69 10.24
CA TYR A 160 -12.85 -7.09 10.44
C TYR A 160 -13.77 -5.87 10.55
N LYS A 161 -13.49 -4.98 11.50
CA LYS A 161 -14.26 -3.77 11.72
C LYS A 161 -14.23 -2.83 10.51
N GLY A 162 -13.12 -2.84 9.76
CA GLY A 162 -12.96 -2.12 8.51
C GLY A 162 -13.69 -2.73 7.31
N GLY A 163 -14.23 -3.95 7.42
CA GLY A 163 -14.98 -4.62 6.35
C GLY A 163 -14.12 -5.09 5.16
N ARG A 164 -12.79 -5.13 5.27
CA ARG A 164 -11.85 -5.58 4.21
C ARG A 164 -11.31 -6.99 4.46
N CYS A 165 -12.12 -7.84 5.10
CA CYS A 165 -11.71 -9.18 5.52
C CYS A 165 -12.63 -10.31 5.03
N SER A 166 -13.46 -10.08 4.01
CA SER A 166 -14.43 -11.08 3.52
C SER A 166 -13.77 -12.44 3.22
N SER A 167 -12.56 -12.43 2.64
CA SER A 167 -11.75 -13.62 2.37
C SER A 167 -11.02 -14.18 3.61
N LEU A 168 -11.04 -13.45 4.75
CA LEU A 168 -10.35 -13.81 5.99
C LEU A 168 -11.34 -14.22 7.11
N SER A 169 -12.64 -14.18 6.85
CA SER A 169 -13.72 -14.38 7.83
C SER A 169 -13.64 -15.69 8.61
N PHE A 170 -13.14 -16.76 7.99
CA PHE A 170 -12.94 -18.07 8.64
C PHE A 170 -11.98 -18.03 9.84
N PHE A 171 -11.15 -17.00 9.95
CA PHE A 171 -10.13 -16.88 11.01
C PHE A 171 -10.62 -16.13 12.25
N PHE A 172 -11.86 -15.58 12.22
CA PHE A 172 -12.45 -14.91 13.37
C PHE A 172 -12.87 -15.90 14.45
N GLY A 173 -12.60 -15.55 15.69
CA GLY A 173 -12.99 -16.37 16.86
C GLY A 173 -12.05 -17.53 17.18
N LYS A 174 -10.94 -17.72 16.47
CA LYS A 174 -9.97 -18.79 16.71
C LYS A 174 -8.75 -18.30 17.46
N LYS A 175 -8.58 -18.82 18.67
CA LYS A 175 -7.40 -18.85 19.57
C LYS A 175 -6.49 -17.61 19.62
N LEU A 176 -6.32 -17.09 20.85
CA LEU A 176 -5.20 -16.22 21.25
C LEU A 176 -3.85 -16.74 20.68
N GLY A 177 -3.05 -15.82 20.16
CA GLY A 177 -1.65 -16.09 19.79
C GLY A 177 -1.40 -16.53 18.34
N ILE A 178 -2.41 -16.46 17.45
CA ILE A 178 -2.14 -16.66 16.00
C ILE A 178 -1.73 -15.31 15.37
N LYS A 179 -0.58 -15.31 14.68
CA LYS A 179 -0.06 -14.21 13.88
C LYS A 179 -0.16 -14.60 12.40
N PRO A 180 -1.20 -14.14 11.68
CA PRO A 180 -1.35 -14.48 10.28
C PRO A 180 -0.38 -13.68 9.41
N ILE A 181 0.17 -14.33 8.41
CA ILE A 181 0.82 -13.69 7.27
C ILE A 181 -0.22 -13.55 6.18
N ILE A 182 -0.57 -12.33 5.88
CA ILE A 182 -1.47 -11.97 4.80
C ILE A 182 -0.63 -11.78 3.53
N ARG A 183 -1.15 -12.21 2.39
CA ARG A 183 -0.59 -11.92 1.06
C ARG A 183 -1.68 -11.34 0.17
N VAL A 184 -1.27 -10.43 -0.70
CA VAL A 184 -2.13 -9.92 -1.78
C VAL A 184 -1.91 -10.75 -3.04
N LYS A 185 -2.98 -11.14 -3.69
CA LYS A 185 -2.97 -11.79 -4.99
C LYS A 185 -4.25 -11.43 -5.77
N ASP A 186 -4.09 -11.11 -7.03
CA ASP A 186 -5.20 -10.75 -7.92
C ASP A 186 -6.11 -9.66 -7.30
N GLY A 187 -5.51 -8.67 -6.66
CA GLY A 187 -6.19 -7.54 -6.04
C GLY A 187 -6.89 -7.83 -4.70
N ALA A 188 -6.76 -9.02 -4.13
CA ALA A 188 -7.42 -9.40 -2.88
C ALA A 188 -6.44 -9.92 -1.82
N MET A 189 -6.77 -9.72 -0.54
CA MET A 189 -6.02 -10.25 0.59
C MET A 189 -6.45 -11.67 0.91
N PHE A 190 -5.50 -12.54 1.30
CA PHE A 190 -5.77 -13.86 1.86
C PHE A 190 -4.73 -14.25 2.90
N VAL A 191 -5.09 -15.17 3.80
CA VAL A 191 -4.11 -15.74 4.76
C VAL A 191 -3.22 -16.72 4.01
N TYR A 192 -1.95 -16.35 3.84
CA TYR A 192 -0.96 -17.17 3.16
C TYR A 192 -0.34 -18.20 4.10
N LYS A 193 0.08 -17.75 5.29
CA LYS A 193 0.67 -18.59 6.33
C LYS A 193 0.24 -18.13 7.71
N LYS A 194 0.57 -18.90 8.74
CA LYS A 194 0.28 -18.59 10.13
C LYS A 194 1.49 -18.93 11.00
N ALA A 195 1.85 -18.03 11.88
CA ALA A 195 2.74 -18.32 13.00
C ALA A 195 1.90 -18.41 14.30
N ILE A 196 2.38 -19.21 15.25
CA ILE A 196 1.71 -19.37 16.54
C ILE A 196 2.69 -18.93 17.64
N GLY A 197 2.22 -18.03 18.50
CA GLY A 197 2.96 -17.50 19.65
C GLY A 197 3.46 -16.08 19.40
N LYS A 198 4.71 -15.77 19.80
CA LYS A 198 5.28 -14.42 19.74
C LYS A 198 5.47 -13.93 18.29
N SER A 199 5.37 -12.62 18.07
CA SER A 199 5.52 -11.96 16.77
C SER A 199 6.83 -12.29 16.05
N ILE A 200 7.91 -12.52 16.77
CA ILE A 200 9.20 -12.94 16.22
C ILE A 200 9.11 -14.18 15.32
N LYS A 201 8.19 -15.11 15.62
CA LYS A 201 7.99 -16.29 14.76
C LYS A 201 7.37 -15.92 13.40
N ALA A 202 6.51 -14.91 13.39
CA ALA A 202 5.92 -14.40 12.15
C ALA A 202 6.94 -13.60 11.34
N LEU A 203 7.80 -12.82 12.00
CA LEU A 203 8.90 -12.10 11.35
C LEU A 203 9.87 -13.09 10.69
N ASN A 204 10.29 -14.15 11.40
CA ASN A 204 11.12 -15.19 10.81
C ASN A 204 10.42 -15.89 9.62
N LEU A 205 9.12 -16.10 9.70
CA LEU A 205 8.36 -16.68 8.60
C LEU A 205 8.29 -15.75 7.38
N LEU A 206 8.24 -14.42 7.55
CA LEU A 206 8.37 -13.44 6.47
C LEU A 206 9.75 -13.52 5.82
N LEU A 207 10.82 -13.60 6.62
CA LEU A 207 12.19 -13.77 6.13
C LEU A 207 12.37 -15.09 5.37
N ASP A 208 11.80 -16.18 5.87
CA ASP A 208 11.87 -17.49 5.19
C ASP A 208 11.12 -17.49 3.85
N ILE A 209 10.01 -16.72 3.76
CA ILE A 209 9.29 -16.53 2.50
C ILE A 209 10.16 -15.75 1.51
N PHE A 210 10.78 -14.66 1.96
CA PHE A 210 11.69 -13.86 1.14
C PHE A 210 12.89 -14.69 0.64
N LYS A 211 13.54 -15.43 1.54
CA LYS A 211 14.69 -16.32 1.20
C LYS A 211 14.36 -17.34 0.12
N LYS A 212 13.13 -17.87 0.14
CA LYS A 212 12.67 -18.83 -0.89
C LYS A 212 12.51 -18.19 -2.27
N ASP A 213 12.12 -16.92 -2.29
CA ASP A 213 11.92 -16.20 -3.54
C ASP A 213 13.21 -15.53 -4.04
N LEU A 214 14.28 -15.48 -3.22
CA LEU A 214 15.48 -14.65 -3.39
C LEU A 214 16.13 -14.76 -4.78
N SER A 215 16.20 -15.94 -5.35
CA SER A 215 16.81 -16.15 -6.68
C SER A 215 16.06 -15.48 -7.83
N ASN A 216 14.81 -15.07 -7.59
CA ASN A 216 13.94 -14.44 -8.58
C ASN A 216 13.57 -12.98 -8.21
N VAL A 217 14.07 -12.48 -7.08
CA VAL A 217 13.77 -11.14 -6.61
C VAL A 217 14.48 -10.10 -7.47
N ASP A 218 13.73 -9.12 -7.97
CA ASP A 218 14.31 -7.87 -8.46
C ASP A 218 14.89 -7.09 -7.27
N LEU A 219 16.22 -7.14 -7.15
CA LEU A 219 16.95 -6.46 -6.07
C LEU A 219 17.05 -4.94 -6.28
N GLY A 220 16.37 -4.36 -7.26
CA GLY A 220 16.30 -2.90 -7.38
C GLY A 220 15.76 -2.25 -6.11
N THR A 221 14.68 -2.80 -5.54
CA THR A 221 14.12 -2.31 -4.26
C THR A 221 13.36 -3.41 -3.53
N VAL A 222 13.69 -3.62 -2.26
CA VAL A 222 12.94 -4.45 -1.30
C VAL A 222 12.43 -3.54 -0.20
N MET A 223 11.12 -3.51 0.04
CA MET A 223 10.52 -2.62 1.03
C MET A 223 10.19 -3.35 2.32
N ILE A 224 10.59 -2.77 3.44
CA ILE A 224 10.05 -3.07 4.77
C ILE A 224 9.02 -1.99 5.07
N THR A 225 7.75 -2.38 5.15
CA THR A 225 6.66 -1.43 5.42
C THR A 225 6.00 -1.76 6.74
N SER A 226 5.89 -0.77 7.60
CA SER A 226 5.35 -0.95 8.95
C SER A 226 4.30 0.10 9.32
N THR A 227 3.52 -0.18 10.36
CA THR A 227 2.75 0.82 11.10
C THR A 227 2.89 0.56 12.59
N ASN A 228 3.47 1.55 13.30
CA ASN A 228 3.73 1.49 14.74
C ASN A 228 4.40 0.15 15.17
N ALA A 229 5.51 -0.23 14.50
CA ALA A 229 6.19 -1.51 14.67
C ALA A 229 7.73 -1.38 14.65
N SER A 230 8.30 -0.34 15.26
CA SER A 230 9.73 0.03 15.16
C SER A 230 10.70 -1.08 15.58
N GLU A 231 10.39 -1.86 16.62
CA GLU A 231 11.24 -2.98 17.04
C GLU A 231 11.26 -4.10 15.99
N SER A 232 10.11 -4.41 15.42
CA SER A 232 9.98 -5.41 14.34
C SER A 232 10.65 -4.95 13.05
N GLU A 233 10.55 -3.65 12.76
CA GLU A 233 11.19 -3.00 11.61
C GLU A 233 12.71 -3.12 11.70
N LYS A 234 13.27 -2.72 12.87
CA LYS A 234 14.70 -2.86 13.12
C LYS A 234 15.14 -4.31 12.98
N TYR A 235 14.39 -5.26 13.54
CA TYR A 235 14.70 -6.68 13.45
C TYR A 235 14.73 -7.17 11.99
N LEU A 236 13.70 -6.85 11.20
CA LEU A 236 13.67 -7.25 9.78
C LEU A 236 14.77 -6.60 8.97
N TYR A 237 15.08 -5.33 9.22
CA TYR A 237 16.19 -4.64 8.56
C TYR A 237 17.53 -5.31 8.87
N ASP A 238 17.83 -5.57 10.16
CA ASP A 238 19.06 -6.21 10.60
C ASP A 238 19.22 -7.62 9.98
N GLU A 239 18.14 -8.40 9.88
CA GLU A 239 18.17 -9.74 9.28
C GLU A 239 18.25 -9.73 7.76
N LEU A 240 17.51 -8.83 7.07
CA LEU A 240 17.58 -8.68 5.62
C LEU A 240 18.95 -8.19 5.17
N SER A 241 19.58 -7.29 5.92
CA SER A 241 20.92 -6.76 5.64
C SER A 241 22.03 -7.82 5.67
N LYS A 242 21.74 -8.99 6.24
CA LYS A 242 22.65 -10.16 6.17
C LYS A 242 22.45 -10.99 4.90
N ILE A 243 21.37 -10.75 4.14
CA ILE A 243 20.94 -11.53 2.99
C ILE A 243 21.17 -10.77 1.69
N ILE A 244 20.87 -9.48 1.68
CA ILE A 244 21.02 -8.58 0.54
C ILE A 244 21.77 -7.31 0.97
N ASP A 245 22.34 -6.59 0.00
CA ASP A 245 23.00 -5.30 0.26
C ASP A 245 21.95 -4.30 0.83
N PRO A 246 22.23 -3.64 1.97
CA PRO A 246 21.33 -2.69 2.62
C PRO A 246 20.84 -1.55 1.70
N LYS A 247 21.60 -1.17 0.69
CA LYS A 247 21.19 -0.14 -0.29
C LYS A 247 19.92 -0.49 -1.07
N HIS A 248 19.57 -1.79 -1.13
CA HIS A 248 18.36 -2.29 -1.76
C HIS A 248 17.15 -2.33 -0.81
N ILE A 249 17.35 -2.05 0.48
CA ILE A 249 16.30 -2.08 1.49
C ILE A 249 15.78 -0.67 1.71
N MET A 250 14.50 -0.46 1.42
CA MET A 250 13.79 0.78 1.70
C MET A 250 12.83 0.57 2.87
N ILE A 251 12.98 1.37 3.92
CA ILE A 251 12.02 1.40 5.04
C ILE A 251 10.94 2.41 4.70
N THR A 252 9.68 2.03 4.89
CA THR A 252 8.51 2.88 4.64
C THR A 252 7.46 2.69 5.72
N HIS A 253 6.59 3.70 5.88
CA HIS A 253 5.55 3.69 6.89
C HIS A 253 4.17 3.77 6.22
N ALA A 254 3.30 2.83 6.58
CA ALA A 254 1.94 2.82 6.07
C ALA A 254 1.19 4.08 6.52
N GLY A 255 0.50 4.74 5.61
CA GLY A 255 -0.35 5.90 5.88
C GLY A 255 -1.59 5.55 6.70
N CYS A 256 -2.38 6.59 7.05
CA CYS A 256 -3.53 6.42 7.94
C CYS A 256 -4.63 5.53 7.37
N VAL A 257 -4.81 5.51 6.05
CA VAL A 257 -5.80 4.62 5.41
C VAL A 257 -5.43 3.16 5.62
N ILE A 258 -4.19 2.78 5.32
CA ILE A 258 -3.72 1.40 5.52
C ILE A 258 -3.71 1.04 7.02
N SER A 259 -3.19 1.95 7.86
CA SER A 259 -3.15 1.78 9.32
C SER A 259 -4.53 1.60 9.96
N SER A 260 -5.56 2.27 9.41
CA SER A 260 -6.97 2.13 9.85
C SER A 260 -7.53 0.72 9.67
N HIS A 261 -7.01 -0.04 8.72
CA HIS A 261 -7.45 -1.40 8.42
C HIS A 261 -6.51 -2.49 8.93
N CYS A 262 -5.21 -2.20 8.98
CA CYS A 262 -4.21 -3.20 9.40
C CYS A 262 -3.91 -3.15 10.90
N GLY A 263 -4.02 -1.98 11.53
CA GLY A 263 -3.75 -1.76 12.95
C GLY A 263 -2.25 -1.68 13.28
N PRO A 264 -1.94 -1.24 14.51
CA PRO A 264 -0.57 -1.09 14.98
C PRO A 264 0.14 -2.44 15.07
N GLY A 265 1.46 -2.43 14.92
CA GLY A 265 2.29 -3.63 14.92
C GLY A 265 2.29 -4.40 13.60
N THR A 266 1.58 -3.91 12.58
CA THR A 266 1.62 -4.50 11.24
C THR A 266 2.95 -4.20 10.58
N ILE A 267 3.55 -5.23 9.95
CA ILE A 267 4.82 -5.12 9.23
C ILE A 267 4.90 -6.14 8.10
N GLY A 268 5.50 -5.75 6.99
CA GLY A 268 5.67 -6.60 5.82
C GLY A 268 7.02 -6.45 5.13
N ILE A 269 7.33 -7.43 4.28
CA ILE A 269 8.42 -7.38 3.30
C ILE A 269 7.77 -7.45 1.92
N LEU A 270 7.97 -6.40 1.12
CA LEU A 270 7.37 -6.27 -0.20
C LEU A 270 8.46 -6.13 -1.26
N TYR A 271 8.30 -6.83 -2.37
CA TYR A 271 9.29 -6.87 -3.46
C TYR A 271 8.66 -7.33 -4.77
N ILE A 272 9.41 -7.22 -5.86
CA ILE A 272 9.05 -7.72 -7.20
C ILE A 272 9.89 -8.97 -7.49
N LEU A 273 9.28 -9.97 -8.19
CA LEU A 273 9.97 -11.16 -8.73
C LEU A 273 10.47 -10.92 -10.14
#